data_b5d5b728019b8a04411cb8dc2fd2ef40
#
_entry.id   b5d5b728019b8a04411cb8dc2fd2ef40
#
_cell.length_a   1.000
_cell.length_b   1.000
_cell.length_c   1.000
_cell.angle_alpha   90.00
_cell.angle_beta   90.00
_cell.angle_gamma   90.00
#
_symmetry.space_group_name_H-M   'P 1'
#
loop_
_entity.id
_entity.type
_entity.pdbx_description
1 polymer ?
#
loop_
_entity_poly.entity_id
_entity_poly.type
_entity_poly.pdbx_seq_one_letter_code
_entity_poly.pdbx_strand_id
1 'polypeptide(L)'
;MAERQVVFLKEAQAAKTGHQLKWDQLQQYALKPTPTTVLVVCHKGGSLKAAALTKAIVQSGGVVFESAALREFNIDRAVSEYAGTVGCKLDPRAQAMLIDHIGFDLALLAKEIDKLRMTLPVGAVITPESVAENVGISKEYNNFELIAAISKRDKVKTFKIINYFRSNPKKNPTAPITSLIFNLFANVLIAYYARTTDERALMEALRMKTPYQLRDVRAAMRCYNATQALRIIACIREFDARSKGIGSNRNEYDLLEELATKIFCV
;
A
#
# COMPACT_ATOMS: atom_id res chain seq x y z
N MET A 1 48.39 6.59 -2.31
CA MET A 1 47.53 5.35 -2.19
C MET A 1 46.43 5.63 -1.16
N ALA A 2 45.22 5.17 -1.37
CA ALA A 2 44.16 5.35 -0.36
C ALA A 2 44.49 4.54 0.89
N GLU A 3 44.36 5.13 2.07
CA GLU A 3 44.61 4.47 3.36
C GLU A 3 43.56 3.40 3.68
N ARG A 4 42.39 3.48 3.05
CA ARG A 4 41.28 2.53 3.20
C ARG A 4 40.60 2.23 1.86
N GLN A 5 40.06 1.04 1.74
CA GLN A 5 39.27 0.61 0.60
C GLN A 5 37.87 0.17 1.04
N VAL A 6 36.90 0.32 0.17
CA VAL A 6 35.52 -0.15 0.37
C VAL A 6 35.22 -1.21 -0.67
N VAL A 7 34.77 -2.39 -0.22
CA VAL A 7 34.40 -3.51 -1.06
C VAL A 7 32.89 -3.77 -0.92
N PHE A 8 32.16 -3.69 -2.04
CA PHE A 8 30.73 -3.98 -2.06
C PHE A 8 30.48 -5.38 -2.68
N LEU A 9 29.91 -6.28 -1.89
CA LEU A 9 29.37 -7.54 -2.38
C LEU A 9 27.86 -7.38 -2.57
N LYS A 10 27.44 -7.10 -3.79
CA LYS A 10 26.02 -6.93 -4.15
C LYS A 10 25.38 -8.26 -4.47
N GLU A 11 24.04 -8.36 -4.24
CA GLU A 11 23.22 -9.55 -4.56
C GLU A 11 23.76 -10.85 -3.96
N ALA A 12 24.18 -10.79 -2.68
CA ALA A 12 24.85 -11.90 -2.00
C ALA A 12 23.95 -13.14 -1.80
N GLN A 13 22.61 -13.03 -2.03
CA GLN A 13 21.66 -14.15 -1.92
C GLN A 13 21.68 -15.10 -3.12
N ALA A 14 22.13 -14.66 -4.26
CA ALA A 14 21.91 -15.41 -5.49
C ALA A 14 23.17 -15.68 -6.26
N ALA A 15 23.56 -16.95 -6.29
CA ALA A 15 24.14 -17.42 -7.50
C ALA A 15 23.08 -18.21 -8.28
N LYS A 16 22.43 -17.60 -9.26
CA LYS A 16 21.64 -18.31 -10.29
C LYS A 16 22.52 -19.27 -11.12
N THR A 17 23.81 -19.22 -10.94
CA THR A 17 24.84 -19.94 -11.73
C THR A 17 25.58 -21.01 -10.91
N GLY A 18 24.98 -21.59 -9.88
CA GLY A 18 25.56 -22.74 -9.16
C GLY A 18 26.69 -22.43 -8.16
N HIS A 19 27.20 -21.21 -8.09
CA HIS A 19 28.20 -20.79 -7.12
C HIS A 19 27.51 -20.08 -5.96
N GLN A 20 27.01 -20.83 -4.98
CA GLN A 20 26.51 -20.24 -3.74
C GLN A 20 27.69 -19.62 -2.95
N LEU A 21 27.46 -18.40 -2.46
CA LEU A 21 28.40 -17.79 -1.51
C LEU A 21 28.52 -18.68 -0.27
N LYS A 22 29.75 -19.11 0.03
CA LYS A 22 30.00 -19.92 1.22
C LYS A 22 30.06 -19.00 2.43
N TRP A 23 28.95 -18.89 3.15
CA TRP A 23 28.84 -18.05 4.35
C TRP A 23 29.90 -18.36 5.41
N ASP A 24 30.34 -19.61 5.49
CA ASP A 24 31.39 -20.05 6.43
C ASP A 24 32.75 -19.40 6.16
N GLN A 25 33.09 -19.18 4.89
CA GLN A 25 34.31 -18.46 4.51
C GLN A 25 34.22 -16.99 4.88
N LEU A 26 33.05 -16.37 4.65
CA LEU A 26 32.81 -14.98 5.02
C LEU A 26 32.78 -14.80 6.54
N GLN A 27 32.28 -15.79 7.28
CA GLN A 27 32.35 -15.80 8.76
C GLN A 27 33.78 -15.79 9.26
N GLN A 28 34.69 -16.61 8.69
CA GLN A 28 36.09 -16.61 9.05
C GLN A 28 36.74 -15.24 8.82
N TYR A 29 36.45 -14.61 7.71
CA TYR A 29 36.90 -13.24 7.44
C TYR A 29 36.30 -12.24 8.45
N ALA A 30 35.04 -12.37 8.79
CA ALA A 30 34.35 -11.47 9.73
C ALA A 30 34.90 -11.53 11.15
N LEU A 31 35.45 -12.67 11.56
CA LEU A 31 36.12 -12.82 12.89
C LEU A 31 37.45 -12.06 12.96
N LYS A 32 38.15 -11.88 11.84
CA LYS A 32 39.42 -11.13 11.75
C LYS A 32 39.47 -10.28 10.50
N PRO A 33 38.68 -9.18 10.46
CA PRO A 33 38.61 -8.34 9.27
C PRO A 33 39.88 -7.54 9.05
N THR A 34 40.21 -7.24 7.81
CA THR A 34 41.33 -6.38 7.44
C THR A 34 41.06 -4.93 7.88
N PRO A 35 41.92 -4.30 8.73
CA PRO A 35 41.64 -2.98 9.30
C PRO A 35 41.49 -1.84 8.27
N THR A 36 42.09 -2.00 7.10
CA THR A 36 42.05 -1.01 6.01
C THR A 36 40.89 -1.25 5.04
N THR A 37 40.02 -2.25 5.28
CA THR A 37 38.94 -2.62 4.37
C THR A 37 37.60 -2.50 5.05
N VAL A 38 36.69 -1.74 4.45
CA VAL A 38 35.24 -1.76 4.80
C VAL A 38 34.53 -2.69 3.82
N LEU A 39 34.11 -3.86 4.31
CA LEU A 39 33.32 -4.79 3.51
C LEU A 39 31.83 -4.58 3.75
N VAL A 40 31.09 -4.27 2.68
CA VAL A 40 29.63 -4.13 2.69
C VAL A 40 29.01 -5.28 1.94
N VAL A 41 28.21 -6.09 2.63
CA VAL A 41 27.51 -7.24 2.04
C VAL A 41 26.02 -6.93 1.93
N CYS A 42 25.52 -6.86 0.70
CA CYS A 42 24.11 -6.59 0.40
C CYS A 42 23.40 -7.90 0.04
N HIS A 43 22.48 -8.32 0.90
CA HIS A 43 21.64 -9.50 0.71
C HIS A 43 20.19 -9.09 0.48
N LYS A 44 19.49 -9.66 -0.51
CA LYS A 44 18.07 -9.43 -0.81
C LYS A 44 17.26 -10.72 -0.68
N GLY A 45 15.95 -10.58 -0.48
CA GLY A 45 15.01 -11.70 -0.60
C GLY A 45 14.86 -12.56 0.66
N GLY A 46 14.64 -11.93 1.81
CA GLY A 46 14.36 -12.58 3.08
C GLY A 46 15.50 -12.52 4.08
N SER A 47 15.27 -13.02 5.29
CA SER A 47 16.26 -13.00 6.36
C SER A 47 17.47 -13.87 6.01
N LEU A 48 18.65 -13.37 6.29
CA LEU A 48 19.89 -14.11 6.10
C LEU A 48 19.95 -15.31 7.07
N LYS A 49 19.88 -16.53 6.51
CA LYS A 49 19.98 -17.78 7.29
C LYS A 49 21.45 -18.13 7.62
N ALA A 50 22.19 -17.19 8.20
CA ALA A 50 23.61 -17.35 8.56
C ALA A 50 23.88 -16.72 9.94
N ALA A 51 23.21 -17.24 10.97
CA ALA A 51 23.30 -16.70 12.33
C ALA A 51 24.75 -16.63 12.88
N ALA A 52 25.60 -17.59 12.51
CA ALA A 52 26.99 -17.58 12.91
C ALA A 52 27.78 -16.43 12.29
N LEU A 53 27.51 -16.09 11.01
CA LEU A 53 28.11 -14.94 10.34
C LEU A 53 27.65 -13.61 10.97
N THR A 54 26.34 -13.44 11.20
CA THR A 54 25.82 -12.21 11.82
C THR A 54 26.40 -11.99 13.21
N LYS A 55 26.55 -13.07 13.99
CA LYS A 55 27.20 -13.03 15.31
C LYS A 55 28.69 -12.64 15.21
N ALA A 56 29.44 -13.21 14.27
CA ALA A 56 30.82 -12.88 14.02
C ALA A 56 31.03 -11.41 13.63
N ILE A 57 30.16 -10.87 12.76
CA ILE A 57 30.18 -9.46 12.35
C ILE A 57 30.00 -8.54 13.56
N VAL A 58 29.00 -8.80 14.40
CA VAL A 58 28.74 -7.99 15.60
C VAL A 58 29.86 -8.07 16.59
N GLN A 59 30.44 -9.27 16.82
CA GLN A 59 31.57 -9.49 17.74
C GLN A 59 32.85 -8.75 17.31
N SER A 60 33.05 -8.57 16.00
CA SER A 60 34.20 -7.82 15.47
C SER A 60 33.94 -6.31 15.36
N GLY A 61 32.84 -5.79 15.89
CA GLY A 61 32.47 -4.38 15.82
C GLY A 61 31.81 -3.95 14.53
N GLY A 62 31.40 -4.91 13.68
CA GLY A 62 30.64 -4.63 12.48
C GLY A 62 29.15 -4.42 12.76
N VAL A 63 28.43 -3.90 11.77
CA VAL A 63 26.99 -3.59 11.84
C VAL A 63 26.21 -4.57 10.98
N VAL A 64 25.16 -5.16 11.54
CA VAL A 64 24.17 -5.96 10.81
C VAL A 64 22.87 -5.14 10.77
N PHE A 65 22.45 -4.75 9.57
CA PHE A 65 21.23 -4.01 9.36
C PHE A 65 20.23 -4.86 8.57
N GLU A 66 19.05 -5.07 9.13
CA GLU A 66 17.96 -5.78 8.46
C GLU A 66 16.84 -4.79 8.12
N SER A 67 16.57 -4.62 6.83
CA SER A 67 15.44 -3.85 6.31
C SER A 67 14.33 -4.80 5.90
N ALA A 68 13.32 -4.93 6.75
CA ALA A 68 12.15 -5.73 6.42
C ALA A 68 11.34 -5.07 5.30
N ALA A 69 10.79 -5.89 4.38
CA ALA A 69 9.87 -5.39 3.38
C ALA A 69 8.64 -4.75 4.06
N LEU A 70 8.28 -3.56 3.62
CA LEU A 70 7.08 -2.88 4.11
C LEU A 70 5.85 -3.68 3.70
N ARG A 71 4.99 -3.91 4.67
CA ARG A 71 3.67 -4.51 4.46
C ARG A 71 2.61 -3.42 4.49
N GLU A 72 1.43 -3.73 3.94
CA GLU A 72 0.28 -2.83 3.88
C GLU A 72 0.02 -2.04 5.17
N PHE A 73 0.12 -2.70 6.34
CA PHE A 73 -0.13 -2.04 7.64
C PHE A 73 0.99 -1.13 8.15
N ASN A 74 2.17 -1.14 7.51
CA ASN A 74 3.33 -0.31 7.91
C ASN A 74 3.62 0.82 6.93
N ILE A 75 3.01 0.81 5.74
CA ILE A 75 3.31 1.80 4.69
C ILE A 75 2.90 3.21 5.11
N ASP A 76 1.75 3.37 5.74
CA ASP A 76 1.25 4.66 6.22
C ASP A 76 2.26 5.35 7.14
N ARG A 77 2.80 4.58 8.09
CA ARG A 77 3.79 5.07 9.03
C ARG A 77 5.09 5.45 8.32
N ALA A 78 5.59 4.59 7.44
CA ALA A 78 6.84 4.82 6.71
C ALA A 78 6.75 6.04 5.80
N VAL A 79 5.61 6.25 5.14
CA VAL A 79 5.36 7.44 4.30
C VAL A 79 5.31 8.71 5.15
N SER A 80 4.64 8.68 6.30
CA SER A 80 4.58 9.82 7.23
C SER A 80 5.95 10.15 7.82
N GLU A 81 6.73 9.13 8.21
CA GLU A 81 8.10 9.30 8.73
C GLU A 81 9.00 9.89 7.65
N TYR A 82 8.93 9.39 6.40
CA TYR A 82 9.70 9.93 5.30
C TYR A 82 9.36 11.40 5.03
N ALA A 83 8.08 11.75 4.94
CA ALA A 83 7.65 13.13 4.75
C ALA A 83 8.20 14.06 5.85
N GLY A 84 8.21 13.59 7.10
CA GLY A 84 8.82 14.31 8.22
C GLY A 84 10.33 14.51 8.05
N THR A 85 11.08 13.52 7.55
CA THR A 85 12.54 13.65 7.32
C THR A 85 12.87 14.68 6.25
N VAL A 86 12.00 14.85 5.25
CA VAL A 86 12.19 15.85 4.18
C VAL A 86 11.53 17.20 4.47
N GLY A 87 11.01 17.37 5.71
CA GLY A 87 10.44 18.64 6.17
C GLY A 87 9.05 18.96 5.65
N CYS A 88 8.28 17.94 5.22
CA CYS A 88 6.92 18.08 4.76
C CYS A 88 5.91 17.46 5.73
N LYS A 89 4.70 18.01 5.74
CA LYS A 89 3.54 17.38 6.37
C LYS A 89 2.62 16.83 5.29
N LEU A 90 2.07 15.64 5.49
CA LEU A 90 1.06 15.04 4.61
C LEU A 90 -0.31 15.11 5.24
N ASP A 91 -1.29 15.59 4.48
CA ASP A 91 -2.69 15.36 4.83
C ASP A 91 -3.00 13.86 4.74
N PRO A 92 -3.76 13.26 5.70
CA PRO A 92 -4.07 11.83 5.68
C PRO A 92 -4.76 11.34 4.42
N ARG A 93 -5.56 12.19 3.77
CA ARG A 93 -6.22 11.87 2.50
C ARG A 93 -5.23 11.91 1.34
N ALA A 94 -4.32 12.88 1.32
CA ALA A 94 -3.25 12.96 0.34
C ALA A 94 -2.33 11.75 0.41
N GLN A 95 -1.98 11.32 1.61
CA GLN A 95 -1.20 10.11 1.85
C GLN A 95 -1.90 8.87 1.32
N ALA A 96 -3.18 8.70 1.64
CA ALA A 96 -3.97 7.58 1.16
C ALA A 96 -4.07 7.57 -0.38
N MET A 97 -4.24 8.74 -1.02
CA MET A 97 -4.24 8.85 -2.49
C MET A 97 -2.90 8.45 -3.11
N LEU A 98 -1.78 8.84 -2.51
CA LEU A 98 -0.44 8.45 -2.98
C LEU A 98 -0.25 6.94 -2.89
N ILE A 99 -0.60 6.32 -1.76
CA ILE A 99 -0.45 4.88 -1.54
C ILE A 99 -1.36 4.09 -2.48
N ASP A 100 -2.60 4.52 -2.70
CA ASP A 100 -3.52 3.85 -3.62
C ASP A 100 -3.01 3.88 -5.08
N HIS A 101 -2.45 5.02 -5.47
CA HIS A 101 -1.98 5.20 -6.85
C HIS A 101 -0.66 4.48 -7.14
N ILE A 102 0.28 4.51 -6.19
CA ILE A 102 1.65 4.02 -6.37
C ILE A 102 1.81 2.60 -5.83
N GLY A 103 1.00 2.21 -4.84
CA GLY A 103 1.12 0.94 -4.12
C GLY A 103 2.12 1.04 -2.95
N PHE A 104 2.69 -0.13 -2.59
CA PHE A 104 3.53 -0.27 -1.40
C PHE A 104 5.04 -0.10 -1.67
N ASP A 105 5.41 0.51 -2.79
CA ASP A 105 6.80 0.82 -3.10
C ASP A 105 7.22 2.16 -2.46
N LEU A 106 7.91 2.08 -1.32
CA LEU A 106 8.36 3.26 -0.59
C LEU A 106 9.32 4.13 -1.42
N ALA A 107 10.12 3.55 -2.30
CA ALA A 107 11.07 4.33 -3.10
C ALA A 107 10.33 5.20 -4.14
N LEU A 108 9.28 4.66 -4.75
CA LEU A 108 8.40 5.41 -5.65
C LEU A 108 7.58 6.46 -4.88
N LEU A 109 7.04 6.10 -3.72
CA LEU A 109 6.32 7.04 -2.84
C LEU A 109 7.21 8.20 -2.39
N ALA A 110 8.43 7.90 -1.96
CA ALA A 110 9.42 8.91 -1.58
C ALA A 110 9.74 9.86 -2.74
N LYS A 111 9.96 9.32 -3.95
CA LYS A 111 10.21 10.11 -5.15
C LYS A 111 9.05 11.06 -5.49
N GLU A 112 7.81 10.62 -5.35
CA GLU A 112 6.65 11.48 -5.58
C GLU A 112 6.49 12.54 -4.48
N ILE A 113 6.77 12.20 -3.22
CA ILE A 113 6.80 13.17 -2.12
C ILE A 113 7.88 14.23 -2.35
N ASP A 114 9.08 13.85 -2.78
CA ASP A 114 10.15 14.77 -3.11
C ASP A 114 9.77 15.73 -4.26
N LYS A 115 9.12 15.19 -5.29
CA LYS A 115 8.61 15.99 -6.40
C LYS A 115 7.56 17.00 -5.92
N LEU A 116 6.59 16.57 -5.11
CA LEU A 116 5.59 17.45 -4.52
C LEU A 116 6.21 18.53 -3.65
N ARG A 117 7.21 18.18 -2.84
CA ARG A 117 7.96 19.15 -2.02
C ARG A 117 8.61 20.25 -2.85
N MET A 118 9.15 19.91 -4.03
CA MET A 118 9.80 20.89 -4.91
C MET A 118 8.80 21.90 -5.52
N THR A 119 7.53 21.53 -5.63
CA THR A 119 6.46 22.38 -6.18
C THR A 119 5.76 23.23 -5.11
N LEU A 120 5.97 22.94 -3.84
CA LEU A 120 5.29 23.59 -2.72
C LEU A 120 6.28 24.47 -1.90
N PRO A 121 5.79 25.51 -1.23
CA PRO A 121 6.59 26.28 -0.28
C PRO A 121 7.16 25.43 0.85
N VAL A 122 8.29 25.82 1.40
CA VAL A 122 8.93 25.10 2.52
C VAL A 122 7.98 25.07 3.72
N GLY A 123 7.78 23.88 4.28
CA GLY A 123 6.86 23.66 5.42
C GLY A 123 5.39 23.55 5.05
N ALA A 124 5.04 23.61 3.78
CA ALA A 124 3.66 23.42 3.33
C ALA A 124 3.17 22.00 3.60
N VAL A 125 1.86 21.87 3.76
CA VAL A 125 1.19 20.57 3.86
C VAL A 125 0.89 20.07 2.45
N ILE A 126 1.29 18.85 2.15
CA ILE A 126 0.88 18.15 0.91
C ILE A 126 -0.60 17.81 1.03
N THR A 127 -1.45 18.45 0.26
CA THR A 127 -2.91 18.29 0.26
C THR A 127 -3.38 17.35 -0.85
N PRO A 128 -4.61 16.83 -0.81
CA PRO A 128 -5.19 16.08 -1.92
C PRO A 128 -5.16 16.83 -3.25
N GLU A 129 -5.32 18.16 -3.20
CA GLU A 129 -5.28 19.03 -4.37
C GLU A 129 -3.88 19.01 -5.01
N SER A 130 -2.83 19.21 -4.20
CA SER A 130 -1.45 19.20 -4.68
C SER A 130 -1.05 17.83 -5.26
N VAL A 131 -1.55 16.74 -4.68
CA VAL A 131 -1.35 15.39 -5.21
C VAL A 131 -2.06 15.23 -6.56
N ALA A 132 -3.31 15.65 -6.66
CA ALA A 132 -4.09 15.56 -7.89
C ALA A 132 -3.43 16.34 -9.05
N GLU A 133 -2.93 17.53 -8.78
CA GLU A 133 -2.31 18.40 -9.79
C GLU A 133 -0.93 17.90 -10.26
N ASN A 134 -0.09 17.42 -9.33
CA ASN A 134 1.31 17.12 -9.63
C ASN A 134 1.60 15.64 -9.90
N VAL A 135 0.79 14.72 -9.37
CA VAL A 135 0.97 13.27 -9.56
C VAL A 135 0.06 12.73 -10.67
N GLY A 136 -0.80 13.60 -11.22
CA GLY A 136 -1.73 13.22 -12.30
C GLY A 136 -2.87 12.31 -11.84
N ILE A 137 -3.15 12.30 -10.55
CA ILE A 137 -4.28 11.58 -9.95
C ILE A 137 -5.51 12.47 -10.01
N SER A 138 -6.56 12.01 -10.65
CA SER A 138 -7.82 12.77 -10.66
C SER A 138 -8.39 12.88 -9.25
N LYS A 139 -8.63 14.11 -8.78
CA LYS A 139 -9.28 14.38 -7.49
C LYS A 139 -10.71 13.83 -7.42
N GLU A 140 -11.41 13.86 -8.56
CA GLU A 140 -12.82 13.48 -8.65
C GLU A 140 -13.04 12.05 -9.11
N TYR A 141 -12.04 11.44 -9.79
CA TYR A 141 -12.16 10.15 -10.45
C TYR A 141 -11.00 9.23 -10.07
N ASN A 142 -10.93 8.87 -8.79
CA ASN A 142 -10.00 7.89 -8.26
C ASN A 142 -10.73 6.84 -7.41
N ASN A 143 -10.04 5.79 -7.01
CA ASN A 143 -10.62 4.69 -6.25
C ASN A 143 -11.25 5.14 -4.93
N PHE A 144 -10.67 6.12 -4.22
CA PHE A 144 -11.24 6.65 -2.98
C PHE A 144 -12.54 7.42 -3.21
N GLU A 145 -12.61 8.18 -4.29
CA GLU A 145 -13.85 8.87 -4.64
C GLU A 145 -14.96 7.90 -5.06
N LEU A 146 -14.57 6.77 -5.70
CA LEU A 146 -15.53 5.71 -5.99
C LEU A 146 -16.07 5.09 -4.70
N ILE A 147 -15.19 4.73 -3.76
CA ILE A 147 -15.59 4.19 -2.45
C ILE A 147 -16.44 5.19 -1.67
N ALA A 148 -16.05 6.46 -1.65
CA ALA A 148 -16.81 7.52 -1.00
C ALA A 148 -18.20 7.75 -1.65
N ALA A 149 -18.33 7.61 -2.96
CA ALA A 149 -19.61 7.69 -3.68
C ALA A 149 -20.50 6.48 -3.38
N ILE A 150 -19.94 5.26 -3.41
CA ILE A 150 -20.65 4.04 -3.05
C ILE A 150 -21.12 4.09 -1.60
N SER A 151 -20.25 4.48 -0.66
CA SER A 151 -20.58 4.54 0.77
C SER A 151 -21.74 5.49 1.09
N LYS A 152 -21.89 6.55 0.31
CA LYS A 152 -23.00 7.54 0.40
C LYS A 152 -24.20 7.21 -0.49
N ARG A 153 -24.16 6.09 -1.20
CA ARG A 153 -25.17 5.69 -2.18
C ARG A 153 -25.38 6.73 -3.29
N ASP A 154 -24.33 7.48 -3.66
CA ASP A 154 -24.34 8.45 -4.74
C ASP A 154 -24.19 7.74 -6.08
N LYS A 155 -25.33 7.39 -6.68
CA LYS A 155 -25.40 6.68 -7.96
C LYS A 155 -24.75 7.47 -9.09
N VAL A 156 -25.08 8.76 -9.19
CA VAL A 156 -24.64 9.60 -10.32
C VAL A 156 -23.11 9.71 -10.33
N LYS A 157 -22.52 10.00 -9.19
CA LYS A 157 -21.05 10.10 -9.07
C LYS A 157 -20.38 8.75 -9.29
N THR A 158 -20.93 7.66 -8.78
CA THR A 158 -20.40 6.30 -8.97
C THR A 158 -20.29 5.94 -10.45
N PHE A 159 -21.37 6.12 -11.23
CA PHE A 159 -21.35 5.80 -12.66
C PHE A 159 -20.47 6.74 -13.48
N LYS A 160 -20.35 8.02 -13.12
CA LYS A 160 -19.38 8.94 -13.73
C LYS A 160 -17.94 8.46 -13.54
N ILE A 161 -17.60 8.01 -12.33
CA ILE A 161 -16.26 7.49 -12.03
C ILE A 161 -15.99 6.20 -12.81
N ILE A 162 -16.94 5.26 -12.84
CA ILE A 162 -16.79 3.99 -13.58
C ILE A 162 -16.58 4.26 -15.08
N ASN A 163 -17.32 5.20 -15.67
CA ASN A 163 -17.13 5.60 -17.07
C ASN A 163 -15.76 6.23 -17.33
N TYR A 164 -15.25 7.03 -16.39
CA TYR A 164 -13.89 7.55 -16.47
C TYR A 164 -12.85 6.42 -16.42
N PHE A 165 -13.03 5.43 -15.54
CA PHE A 165 -12.14 4.28 -15.43
C PHE A 165 -12.14 3.44 -16.72
N ARG A 166 -13.33 3.21 -17.30
CA ARG A 166 -13.48 2.54 -18.61
C ARG A 166 -12.70 3.26 -19.72
N SER A 167 -12.69 4.58 -19.71
CA SER A 167 -11.94 5.39 -20.68
C SER A 167 -10.43 5.42 -20.43
N ASN A 168 -9.99 5.02 -19.21
CA ASN A 168 -8.59 5.03 -18.79
C ASN A 168 -8.17 3.68 -18.13
N PRO A 169 -8.32 2.54 -18.82
CA PRO A 169 -8.20 1.20 -18.22
C PRO A 169 -6.81 0.90 -17.67
N LYS A 170 -5.75 1.36 -18.34
CA LYS A 170 -4.37 1.15 -17.90
C LYS A 170 -4.04 1.81 -16.56
N LYS A 171 -4.72 2.92 -16.23
CA LYS A 171 -4.53 3.66 -14.97
C LYS A 171 -5.43 3.15 -13.84
N ASN A 172 -6.54 2.52 -14.18
CA ASN A 172 -7.58 2.14 -13.22
C ASN A 172 -7.98 0.67 -13.40
N PRO A 173 -7.09 -0.30 -13.16
CA PRO A 173 -7.42 -1.73 -13.26
C PRO A 173 -8.52 -2.10 -12.26
N THR A 174 -9.39 -3.04 -12.61
CA THR A 174 -10.57 -3.39 -11.79
C THR A 174 -10.24 -4.22 -10.55
N ALA A 175 -9.14 -4.97 -10.54
CA ALA A 175 -8.78 -5.83 -9.41
C ALA A 175 -8.56 -5.07 -8.08
N PRO A 176 -7.81 -3.95 -8.02
CA PRO A 176 -7.74 -3.12 -6.82
C PRO A 176 -9.09 -2.54 -6.41
N ILE A 177 -9.92 -2.12 -7.37
CA ILE A 177 -11.26 -1.58 -7.14
C ILE A 177 -12.14 -2.62 -6.44
N THR A 178 -12.12 -3.86 -6.92
CA THR A 178 -12.86 -4.99 -6.33
C THR A 178 -12.48 -5.18 -4.86
N SER A 179 -11.18 -5.19 -4.57
CA SER A 179 -10.66 -5.34 -3.21
C SER A 179 -11.11 -4.21 -2.28
N LEU A 180 -11.12 -2.97 -2.76
CA LEU A 180 -11.57 -1.81 -1.98
C LEU A 180 -13.06 -1.85 -1.69
N ILE A 181 -13.91 -2.20 -2.68
CA ILE A 181 -15.36 -2.35 -2.47
C ILE A 181 -15.63 -3.49 -1.49
N PHE A 182 -14.92 -4.63 -1.63
CA PHE A 182 -15.04 -5.73 -0.68
C PHE A 182 -14.66 -5.30 0.74
N ASN A 183 -13.53 -4.63 0.92
CA ASN A 183 -13.07 -4.15 2.23
C ASN A 183 -14.07 -3.18 2.87
N LEU A 184 -14.69 -2.29 2.09
CA LEU A 184 -15.72 -1.41 2.59
C LEU A 184 -16.87 -2.22 3.23
N PHE A 185 -17.47 -3.15 2.49
CA PHE A 185 -18.62 -3.90 2.98
C PHE A 185 -18.27 -4.97 4.01
N ALA A 186 -17.08 -5.56 3.97
CA ALA A 186 -16.56 -6.41 5.05
C ALA A 186 -16.42 -5.63 6.35
N ASN A 187 -15.87 -4.42 6.31
CA ASN A 187 -15.76 -3.53 7.46
C ASN A 187 -17.13 -3.08 7.97
N VAL A 188 -18.10 -2.84 7.10
CA VAL A 188 -19.50 -2.57 7.49
C VAL A 188 -20.08 -3.74 8.28
N LEU A 189 -19.88 -4.98 7.83
CA LEU A 189 -20.34 -6.16 8.58
C LEU A 189 -19.66 -6.32 9.93
N ILE A 190 -18.33 -6.14 9.99
CA ILE A 190 -17.57 -6.17 11.26
C ILE A 190 -18.09 -5.10 12.21
N ALA A 191 -18.36 -3.89 11.70
CA ALA A 191 -18.91 -2.79 12.49
C ALA A 191 -20.29 -3.11 13.06
N TYR A 192 -21.19 -3.72 12.30
CA TYR A 192 -22.49 -4.20 12.80
C TYR A 192 -22.33 -5.32 13.83
N TYR A 193 -21.39 -6.22 13.62
CA TYR A 193 -21.11 -7.31 14.56
C TYR A 193 -20.53 -6.81 15.89
N ALA A 194 -19.69 -5.76 15.85
CA ALA A 194 -19.08 -5.17 17.04
C ALA A 194 -20.10 -4.52 18.00
N ARG A 195 -21.32 -4.24 17.52
CA ARG A 195 -22.44 -3.66 18.31
C ARG A 195 -22.06 -2.47 19.18
N THR A 196 -21.11 -1.65 18.72
CA THR A 196 -20.67 -0.45 19.41
C THR A 196 -20.84 0.78 18.54
N THR A 197 -21.16 1.91 19.16
CA THR A 197 -21.19 3.23 18.52
C THR A 197 -19.96 4.06 18.90
N ASP A 198 -19.20 3.61 19.91
CA ASP A 198 -17.98 4.28 20.33
C ASP A 198 -16.92 4.22 19.23
N GLU A 199 -16.32 5.38 18.95
CA GLU A 199 -15.36 5.52 17.85
C GLU A 199 -14.08 4.71 18.06
N ARG A 200 -13.56 4.72 19.29
CA ARG A 200 -12.33 4.01 19.62
C ARG A 200 -12.52 2.50 19.57
N ALA A 201 -13.60 2.00 20.16
CA ALA A 201 -13.94 0.58 20.13
C ALA A 201 -14.20 0.10 18.70
N LEU A 202 -14.82 0.93 17.85
CA LEU A 202 -15.07 0.59 16.46
C LEU A 202 -13.77 0.58 15.64
N MET A 203 -12.88 1.56 15.86
CA MET A 203 -11.56 1.58 15.23
C MET A 203 -10.71 0.37 15.61
N GLU A 204 -10.76 -0.05 16.86
CA GLU A 204 -10.07 -1.24 17.36
C GLU A 204 -10.62 -2.52 16.70
N ALA A 205 -11.95 -2.69 16.66
CA ALA A 205 -12.61 -3.82 16.02
C ALA A 205 -12.27 -3.92 14.53
N LEU A 206 -12.18 -2.78 13.84
CA LEU A 206 -11.84 -2.69 12.41
C LEU A 206 -10.33 -2.65 12.14
N ARG A 207 -9.49 -2.64 13.19
CA ARG A 207 -8.03 -2.47 13.12
C ARG A 207 -7.60 -1.20 12.36
N MET A 208 -8.41 -0.16 12.46
CA MET A 208 -8.16 1.14 11.84
C MET A 208 -7.35 2.05 12.77
N LYS A 209 -6.39 2.79 12.21
CA LYS A 209 -5.50 3.66 12.99
C LYS A 209 -5.95 5.11 13.04
N THR A 210 -6.77 5.53 12.08
CA THR A 210 -7.20 6.93 11.96
C THR A 210 -8.72 7.05 11.84
N PRO A 211 -9.34 8.11 12.42
CA PRO A 211 -10.77 8.39 12.23
C PRO A 211 -11.16 8.59 10.75
N TYR A 212 -10.20 8.99 9.92
CA TYR A 212 -10.40 9.17 8.49
C TYR A 212 -10.81 7.86 7.81
N GLN A 213 -10.14 6.74 8.13
CA GLN A 213 -10.45 5.41 7.59
C GLN A 213 -11.87 4.97 7.94
N LEU A 214 -12.37 5.38 9.12
CA LEU A 214 -13.71 5.04 9.60
C LEU A 214 -14.83 5.82 8.89
N ARG A 215 -14.51 6.96 8.26
CA ARG A 215 -15.51 7.87 7.65
C ARG A 215 -16.41 7.19 6.64
N ASP A 216 -15.82 6.43 5.72
CA ASP A 216 -16.57 5.81 4.62
C ASP A 216 -17.36 4.58 5.12
N VAL A 217 -16.85 3.86 6.11
CA VAL A 217 -17.59 2.77 6.79
C VAL A 217 -18.82 3.33 7.51
N ARG A 218 -18.69 4.43 8.26
CA ARG A 218 -19.83 5.10 8.92
C ARG A 218 -20.85 5.63 7.92
N ALA A 219 -20.38 6.20 6.79
CA ALA A 219 -21.27 6.64 5.74
C ALA A 219 -22.06 5.47 5.15
N ALA A 220 -21.40 4.34 4.89
CA ALA A 220 -22.01 3.13 4.37
C ALA A 220 -23.02 2.52 5.38
N MET A 221 -22.72 2.49 6.67
CA MET A 221 -23.66 2.01 7.71
C MET A 221 -24.97 2.81 7.78
N ARG A 222 -24.94 4.10 7.37
CA ARG A 222 -26.17 4.90 7.28
C ARG A 222 -27.04 4.57 6.07
N CYS A 223 -26.44 4.00 5.03
CA CYS A 223 -27.06 3.74 3.74
C CYS A 223 -27.37 2.26 3.49
N TYR A 224 -26.67 1.35 4.17
CA TYR A 224 -26.76 -0.09 3.98
C TYR A 224 -26.84 -0.79 5.34
N ASN A 225 -27.81 -1.69 5.51
CA ASN A 225 -27.90 -2.55 6.69
C ASN A 225 -27.01 -3.80 6.52
N ALA A 226 -26.87 -4.61 7.60
CA ALA A 226 -26.02 -5.80 7.60
C ALA A 226 -26.42 -6.84 6.54
N THR A 227 -27.74 -7.06 6.33
CA THR A 227 -28.23 -8.02 5.33
C THR A 227 -27.91 -7.55 3.92
N GLN A 228 -28.03 -6.26 3.65
CA GLN A 228 -27.67 -5.66 2.37
C GLN A 228 -26.15 -5.79 2.13
N ALA A 229 -25.33 -5.47 3.13
CA ALA A 229 -23.89 -5.64 3.03
C ALA A 229 -23.47 -7.08 2.72
N LEU A 230 -24.13 -8.07 3.33
CA LEU A 230 -23.89 -9.49 3.03
C LEU A 230 -24.25 -9.85 1.59
N ARG A 231 -25.40 -9.38 1.09
CA ARG A 231 -25.82 -9.59 -0.32
C ARG A 231 -24.84 -8.93 -1.29
N ILE A 232 -24.36 -7.72 -0.96
CA ILE A 232 -23.37 -7.03 -1.78
C ILE A 232 -22.05 -7.81 -1.86
N ILE A 233 -21.59 -8.40 -0.76
CA ILE A 233 -20.39 -9.26 -0.76
C ILE A 233 -20.58 -10.47 -1.70
N ALA A 234 -21.77 -11.07 -1.74
CA ALA A 234 -22.08 -12.14 -2.69
C ALA A 234 -22.00 -11.65 -4.15
N CYS A 235 -22.52 -10.44 -4.43
CA CYS A 235 -22.41 -9.83 -5.77
C CYS A 235 -20.95 -9.51 -6.16
N ILE A 236 -20.12 -9.08 -5.20
CA ILE A 236 -18.69 -8.82 -5.43
C ILE A 236 -17.97 -10.12 -5.80
N ARG A 237 -18.27 -11.23 -5.11
CA ARG A 237 -17.70 -12.54 -5.45
C ARG A 237 -18.09 -13.00 -6.86
N GLU A 238 -19.34 -12.79 -7.25
CA GLU A 238 -19.80 -13.09 -8.61
C GLU A 238 -19.05 -12.24 -9.65
N PHE A 239 -18.93 -10.94 -9.38
CA PHE A 239 -18.18 -10.02 -10.23
C PHE A 239 -16.71 -10.44 -10.37
N ASP A 240 -16.04 -10.77 -9.27
CA ASP A 240 -14.62 -11.18 -9.28
C ASP A 240 -14.41 -12.45 -10.11
N ALA A 241 -15.28 -13.44 -10.00
CA ALA A 241 -15.23 -14.64 -10.82
C ALA A 241 -15.43 -14.33 -12.31
N ARG A 242 -16.44 -13.52 -12.65
CA ARG A 242 -16.78 -13.18 -14.03
C ARG A 242 -15.72 -12.27 -14.67
N SER A 243 -15.11 -11.36 -13.93
CA SER A 243 -14.02 -10.49 -14.41
C SER A 243 -12.73 -11.28 -14.75
N LYS A 244 -12.57 -12.47 -14.16
CA LYS A 244 -11.49 -13.42 -14.45
C LYS A 244 -11.85 -14.45 -15.55
N GLY A 245 -12.98 -14.24 -16.25
CA GLY A 245 -13.42 -15.10 -17.35
C GLY A 245 -14.24 -16.33 -16.92
N ILE A 246 -14.58 -16.48 -15.64
CA ILE A 246 -15.40 -17.60 -15.17
C ILE A 246 -16.87 -17.29 -15.45
N GLY A 247 -17.44 -17.94 -16.46
CA GLY A 247 -18.85 -17.81 -16.83
C GLY A 247 -19.22 -16.50 -17.54
N SER A 248 -18.24 -15.73 -18.00
CA SER A 248 -18.49 -14.48 -18.76
C SER A 248 -17.30 -14.10 -19.63
N ASN A 249 -17.59 -13.58 -20.84
CA ASN A 249 -16.61 -12.96 -21.74
C ASN A 249 -16.84 -11.45 -21.86
N ARG A 250 -17.62 -10.84 -20.97
CA ARG A 250 -17.93 -9.40 -21.00
C ARG A 250 -16.73 -8.59 -20.54
N ASN A 251 -16.68 -7.33 -21.01
CA ASN A 251 -15.69 -6.37 -20.54
C ASN A 251 -15.78 -6.16 -19.02
N GLU A 252 -14.64 -6.08 -18.34
CA GLU A 252 -14.59 -5.94 -16.89
C GLU A 252 -15.25 -4.66 -16.35
N TYR A 253 -15.27 -3.56 -17.14
CA TYR A 253 -15.95 -2.32 -16.75
C TYR A 253 -17.48 -2.40 -16.94
N ASP A 254 -17.97 -3.21 -17.89
CA ASP A 254 -19.41 -3.51 -18.00
C ASP A 254 -19.88 -4.33 -16.80
N LEU A 255 -19.04 -5.27 -16.37
CA LEU A 255 -19.30 -6.05 -15.16
C LEU A 255 -19.23 -5.18 -13.90
N LEU A 256 -18.31 -4.20 -13.84
CA LEU A 256 -18.20 -3.26 -12.72
C LEU A 256 -19.45 -2.34 -12.65
N GLU A 257 -19.97 -1.92 -13.78
CA GLU A 257 -21.22 -1.16 -13.87
C GLU A 257 -22.43 -1.99 -13.43
N GLU A 258 -22.47 -3.27 -13.83
CA GLU A 258 -23.47 -4.23 -13.36
C GLU A 258 -23.38 -4.43 -11.84
N LEU A 259 -22.16 -4.57 -11.27
CA LEU A 259 -21.95 -4.65 -9.84
C LEU A 259 -22.47 -3.39 -9.13
N ALA A 260 -22.11 -2.19 -9.61
CA ALA A 260 -22.59 -0.96 -9.03
C ALA A 260 -24.14 -0.88 -9.05
N THR A 261 -24.76 -1.32 -10.13
CA THR A 261 -26.22 -1.40 -10.23
C THR A 261 -26.80 -2.34 -9.18
N LYS A 262 -26.22 -3.54 -9.03
CA LYS A 262 -26.63 -4.51 -7.99
C LYS A 262 -26.49 -3.91 -6.59
N ILE A 263 -25.37 -3.23 -6.29
CA ILE A 263 -25.15 -2.55 -4.99
C ILE A 263 -26.26 -1.54 -4.67
N PHE A 264 -26.74 -0.80 -5.66
CA PHE A 264 -27.78 0.20 -5.45
C PHE A 264 -29.22 -0.36 -5.45
N CYS A 265 -29.40 -1.60 -5.91
CA CYS A 265 -30.71 -2.26 -5.94
C CYS A 265 -30.98 -3.17 -4.70
N VAL A 266 -30.00 -3.37 -3.86
CA VAL A 266 -30.12 -4.20 -2.65
C VAL A 266 -30.89 -3.52 -1.51
#